data_fce994156cc6798ad98e5125692d6fba
#
_entry.id   fce994156cc6798ad98e5125692d6fba
#
_cell.length_a   1.000
_cell.length_b   1.000
_cell.length_c   1.000
_cell.angle_alpha   90.00
_cell.angle_beta   90.00
_cell.angle_gamma   90.00
#
_symmetry.space_group_name_H-M   'P 1'
#
loop_
_entity.id
_entity.type
_entity.pdbx_description
1 polymer ?
#
loop_
_entity_poly.entity_id
_entity_poly.type
_entity_poly.pdbx_seq_one_letter_code
_entity_poly.pdbx_strand_id
1 'polypeptide(L)'
;KNHVFLIKVFNRVLKYIPNAKLVLIGDGSERTNIEMQCKELGIDNAVHFLGIRKDVNRLLNAFDVFCFPSRYEGLPVSLVEVQAAGIPCVYADTITSEVNILKAQNKILSLNDSFDQWSDAVASSVKKYDDPLQELRTAGFDIQVEAAKIVDYYVNS
;
A
#
# COMPACT_ATOMS: atom_id res chain seq x y z
N LYS A 1 -6.91 7.10 -6.28
CA LYS A 1 -6.33 6.49 -5.05
C LYS A 1 -7.35 6.37 -3.91
N ASN A 2 -8.47 7.09 -3.96
CA ASN A 2 -9.59 6.97 -3.02
C ASN A 2 -9.22 7.29 -1.54
N HIS A 3 -8.49 8.38 -1.33
CA HIS A 3 -8.06 8.78 0.03
C HIS A 3 -9.24 9.07 0.98
N VAL A 4 -10.38 9.54 0.45
CA VAL A 4 -11.60 9.74 1.26
C VAL A 4 -12.06 8.43 1.93
N PHE A 5 -12.00 7.32 1.20
CA PHE A 5 -12.28 5.99 1.77
C PHE A 5 -11.21 5.60 2.80
N LEU A 6 -9.94 5.82 2.49
CA LEU A 6 -8.82 5.51 3.38
C LEU A 6 -8.94 6.23 4.74
N ILE A 7 -9.30 7.52 4.74
CA ILE A 7 -9.50 8.29 5.97
C ILE A 7 -10.62 7.70 6.84
N LYS A 8 -11.71 7.23 6.23
CA LYS A 8 -12.81 6.59 6.96
C LYS A 8 -12.39 5.24 7.56
N VAL A 9 -11.62 4.45 6.82
CA VAL A 9 -11.00 3.21 7.34
C VAL A 9 -10.07 3.54 8.50
N PHE A 10 -9.18 4.52 8.35
CA PHE A 10 -8.22 4.90 9.38
C PHE A 10 -8.91 5.40 10.66
N ASN A 11 -10.01 6.15 10.55
CA ASN A 11 -10.83 6.55 11.70
C ASN A 11 -11.37 5.34 12.48
N ARG A 12 -11.63 4.21 11.80
CA ARG A 12 -12.00 2.95 12.48
C ARG A 12 -10.79 2.28 13.12
N VAL A 13 -9.62 2.27 12.43
CA VAL A 13 -8.37 1.72 12.97
C VAL A 13 -8.02 2.38 14.31
N LEU A 14 -8.19 3.70 14.45
CA LEU A 14 -7.91 4.43 15.68
C LEU A 14 -8.74 3.97 16.88
N LYS A 15 -9.89 3.31 16.68
CA LYS A 15 -10.68 2.74 17.77
C LYS A 15 -10.01 1.51 18.39
N TYR A 16 -9.24 0.76 17.61
CA TYR A 16 -8.51 -0.44 18.03
C TYR A 16 -7.07 -0.12 18.41
N ILE A 17 -6.46 0.81 17.68
CA ILE A 17 -5.06 1.21 17.83
C ILE A 17 -4.99 2.73 17.97
N PRO A 18 -5.26 3.30 19.18
CA PRO A 18 -5.35 4.76 19.38
C PRO A 18 -4.09 5.54 19.02
N ASN A 19 -2.92 4.89 19.06
CA ASN A 19 -1.63 5.51 18.74
C ASN A 19 -1.20 5.31 17.27
N ALA A 20 -2.05 4.71 16.42
CA ALA A 20 -1.75 4.55 15.01
C ALA A 20 -1.51 5.90 14.34
N LYS A 21 -0.66 5.92 13.31
CA LYS A 21 -0.40 7.08 12.47
C LYS A 21 -0.65 6.71 11.01
N LEU A 22 -1.36 7.57 10.29
CA LEU A 22 -1.51 7.47 8.86
C LEU A 22 -0.53 8.42 8.20
N VAL A 23 0.29 7.90 7.30
CA VAL A 23 1.24 8.70 6.51
C VAL A 23 0.81 8.70 5.05
N LEU A 24 0.60 9.89 4.50
CA LEU A 24 0.28 10.09 3.09
C LEU A 24 1.49 10.74 2.39
N ILE A 25 2.01 10.06 1.37
CA ILE A 25 3.16 10.50 0.57
C ILE A 25 2.68 10.83 -0.83
N GLY A 26 3.06 11.99 -1.32
CA GLY A 26 2.62 12.53 -2.60
C GLY A 26 1.83 13.81 -2.45
N ASP A 27 1.33 14.32 -3.57
CA ASP A 27 0.48 15.51 -3.64
C ASP A 27 -0.62 15.30 -4.67
N GLY A 28 -1.64 16.16 -4.63
CA GLY A 28 -2.76 16.12 -5.55
C GLY A 28 -3.86 17.13 -5.20
N SER A 29 -4.77 17.35 -6.16
CA SER A 29 -5.87 18.32 -6.04
C SER A 29 -6.79 18.09 -4.85
N GLU A 30 -6.91 16.85 -4.38
CA GLU A 30 -7.79 16.48 -3.27
C GLU A 30 -7.18 16.73 -1.87
N ARG A 31 -5.93 17.17 -1.77
CA ARG A 31 -5.24 17.34 -0.50
C ARG A 31 -6.01 18.18 0.50
N THR A 32 -6.43 19.36 0.11
CA THR A 32 -7.19 20.28 0.98
C THR A 32 -8.51 19.65 1.47
N ASN A 33 -9.21 18.94 0.59
CA ASN A 33 -10.43 18.22 0.94
C ASN A 33 -10.18 17.13 1.97
N ILE A 34 -9.10 16.36 1.81
CA ILE A 34 -8.72 15.29 2.75
C ILE A 34 -8.32 15.87 4.11
N GLU A 35 -7.55 16.98 4.13
CA GLU A 35 -7.18 17.68 5.36
C GLU A 35 -8.43 18.19 6.13
N MET A 36 -9.43 18.73 5.42
CA MET A 36 -10.70 19.14 6.02
C MET A 36 -11.45 17.96 6.64
N GLN A 37 -11.55 16.85 5.91
CA GLN A 37 -12.22 15.64 6.42
C GLN A 37 -11.51 15.06 7.64
N CYS A 38 -10.17 15.12 7.71
CA CYS A 38 -9.43 14.70 8.89
C CYS A 38 -9.81 15.56 10.14
N LYS A 39 -9.95 16.87 9.96
CA LYS A 39 -10.38 17.78 11.02
C LYS A 39 -11.83 17.53 11.46
N GLU A 40 -12.74 17.34 10.51
CA GLU A 40 -14.15 17.02 10.80
C GLU A 40 -14.29 15.72 11.60
N LEU A 41 -13.43 14.75 11.35
CA LEU A 41 -13.38 13.47 12.07
C LEU A 41 -12.56 13.53 13.37
N GLY A 42 -11.86 14.65 13.65
CA GLY A 42 -11.01 14.81 14.83
C GLY A 42 -9.75 13.92 14.83
N ILE A 43 -9.25 13.54 13.65
CA ILE A 43 -8.09 12.65 13.49
C ILE A 43 -6.87 13.33 12.86
N ASP A 44 -6.92 14.63 12.64
CA ASP A 44 -5.87 15.42 11.99
C ASP A 44 -4.51 15.30 12.69
N ASN A 45 -4.47 15.15 14.00
CA ASN A 45 -3.24 14.90 14.77
C ASN A 45 -2.60 13.51 14.52
N ALA A 46 -3.35 12.57 13.91
CA ALA A 46 -2.89 11.23 13.61
C ALA A 46 -2.56 11.02 12.12
N VAL A 47 -2.85 12.02 11.26
CA VAL A 47 -2.62 11.94 9.80
C VAL A 47 -1.48 12.89 9.40
N HIS A 48 -0.45 12.35 8.76
CA HIS A 48 0.74 13.08 8.35
C HIS A 48 0.84 13.17 6.82
N PHE A 49 0.80 14.38 6.29
CA PHE A 49 0.96 14.66 4.87
C PHE A 49 2.42 15.04 4.60
N LEU A 50 3.21 14.15 4.01
CA LEU A 50 4.63 14.37 3.78
C LEU A 50 4.94 15.05 2.42
N GLY A 51 3.92 15.27 1.57
CA GLY A 51 4.13 15.82 0.23
C GLY A 51 4.97 14.89 -0.66
N ILE A 52 5.57 15.45 -1.71
CA ILE A 52 6.43 14.71 -2.64
C ILE A 52 7.77 14.41 -1.97
N ARG A 53 8.16 13.12 -1.95
CA ARG A 53 9.39 12.64 -1.33
C ARG A 53 10.27 11.91 -2.35
N LYS A 54 11.59 12.07 -2.25
CA LYS A 54 12.58 11.32 -3.06
C LYS A 54 13.14 10.10 -2.32
N ASP A 55 12.88 9.99 -1.03
CA ASP A 55 13.40 8.97 -0.12
C ASP A 55 12.32 7.99 0.35
N VAL A 56 11.32 7.71 -0.51
CA VAL A 56 10.19 6.82 -0.19
C VAL A 56 10.69 5.43 0.22
N ASN A 57 11.70 4.89 -0.48
CA ASN A 57 12.31 3.60 -0.18
C ASN A 57 12.87 3.50 1.26
N ARG A 58 13.35 4.62 1.81
CA ARG A 58 13.80 4.68 3.22
C ARG A 58 12.62 4.76 4.19
N LEU A 59 11.59 5.52 3.81
CA LEU A 59 10.38 5.69 4.63
C LEU A 59 9.60 4.39 4.77
N LEU A 60 9.62 3.52 3.76
CA LEU A 60 8.97 2.20 3.80
C LEU A 60 9.44 1.36 5.00
N ASN A 61 10.68 1.50 5.43
CA ASN A 61 11.18 0.75 6.61
C ASN A 61 10.47 1.11 7.93
N ALA A 62 9.80 2.26 7.97
CA ALA A 62 9.10 2.73 9.17
C ALA A 62 7.61 2.34 9.19
N PHE A 63 7.09 1.70 8.14
CA PHE A 63 5.68 1.36 8.04
C PHE A 63 5.40 -0.10 8.41
N ASP A 64 4.26 -0.33 9.03
CA ASP A 64 3.81 -1.65 9.48
C ASP A 64 2.86 -2.29 8.48
N VAL A 65 2.04 -1.50 7.78
CA VAL A 65 1.04 -1.95 6.82
C VAL A 65 0.78 -0.89 5.76
N PHE A 66 0.50 -1.32 4.55
CA PHE A 66 0.10 -0.44 3.44
C PHE A 66 -1.37 -0.67 3.08
N CYS A 67 -2.20 0.36 3.21
CA CYS A 67 -3.61 0.32 2.86
C CYS A 67 -3.86 1.07 1.55
N PHE A 68 -4.38 0.39 0.52
CA PHE A 68 -4.52 0.93 -0.82
C PHE A 68 -5.90 0.67 -1.44
N PRO A 69 -6.93 1.44 -1.03
CA PRO A 69 -8.31 1.28 -1.50
C PRO A 69 -8.56 2.00 -2.84
N SER A 70 -7.65 1.85 -3.81
CA SER A 70 -7.77 2.51 -5.11
C SER A 70 -8.92 1.92 -5.92
N ARG A 71 -9.64 2.79 -6.65
CA ARG A 71 -10.78 2.37 -7.49
C ARG A 71 -10.35 1.76 -8.82
N TYR A 72 -9.22 2.20 -9.32
CA TYR A 72 -8.67 1.75 -10.59
C TYR A 72 -7.15 2.00 -10.64
N GLU A 73 -6.42 1.00 -11.04
CA GLU A 73 -4.99 1.05 -11.34
C GLU A 73 -4.69 0.08 -12.49
N GLY A 74 -3.69 0.43 -13.31
CA GLY A 74 -3.04 -0.55 -14.16
C GLY A 74 -2.20 -1.49 -13.29
N LEU A 75 -0.87 -1.41 -13.41
CA LEU A 75 0.06 -2.07 -12.48
C LEU A 75 0.57 -1.03 -11.48
N PRO A 76 0.07 -1.00 -10.22
CA PRO A 76 0.49 0.01 -9.24
C PRO A 76 1.89 -0.30 -8.69
N VAL A 77 2.92 0.37 -9.24
CA VAL A 77 4.33 0.20 -8.84
C VAL A 77 4.50 0.37 -7.32
N SER A 78 3.76 1.29 -6.71
CA SER A 78 3.80 1.49 -5.25
C SER A 78 3.45 0.23 -4.44
N LEU A 79 2.53 -0.63 -4.92
CA LEU A 79 2.23 -1.91 -4.28
C LEU A 79 3.40 -2.89 -4.41
N VAL A 80 4.10 -2.89 -5.54
CA VAL A 80 5.30 -3.73 -5.74
C VAL A 80 6.42 -3.27 -4.82
N GLU A 81 6.71 -1.95 -4.76
CA GLU A 81 7.74 -1.37 -3.91
C GLU A 81 7.52 -1.66 -2.42
N VAL A 82 6.28 -1.55 -1.97
CA VAL A 82 5.90 -1.82 -0.57
C VAL A 82 6.11 -3.30 -0.22
N GLN A 83 5.70 -4.20 -1.10
CA GLN A 83 5.91 -5.64 -0.90
C GLN A 83 7.40 -6.01 -0.99
N ALA A 84 8.18 -5.32 -1.83
CA ALA A 84 9.63 -5.49 -1.87
C ALA A 84 10.30 -5.07 -0.55
N ALA A 85 9.69 -4.18 0.23
CA ALA A 85 10.12 -3.84 1.58
C ALA A 85 9.56 -4.81 2.66
N GLY A 86 8.90 -5.89 2.27
CA GLY A 86 8.33 -6.90 3.17
C GLY A 86 7.07 -6.42 3.93
N ILE A 87 6.44 -5.34 3.47
CA ILE A 87 5.29 -4.75 4.17
C ILE A 87 4.00 -5.40 3.68
N PRO A 88 3.14 -5.92 4.59
CA PRO A 88 1.85 -6.47 4.22
C PRO A 88 0.93 -5.39 3.64
N CYS A 89 0.14 -5.76 2.63
CA CYS A 89 -0.76 -4.85 1.94
C CYS A 89 -2.22 -5.24 2.15
N VAL A 90 -3.06 -4.23 2.38
CA VAL A 90 -4.52 -4.33 2.33
C VAL A 90 -5.00 -3.47 1.17
N TYR A 91 -5.55 -4.07 0.13
CA TYR A 91 -5.90 -3.34 -1.08
C TYR A 91 -7.19 -3.82 -1.73
N ALA A 92 -7.72 -2.99 -2.64
CA ALA A 92 -9.01 -3.24 -3.27
C ALA A 92 -8.95 -4.35 -4.33
N ASP A 93 -10.00 -5.14 -4.44
CA ASP A 93 -10.21 -6.20 -5.43
C ASP A 93 -10.32 -5.68 -6.89
N THR A 94 -10.44 -4.36 -7.05
CA THR A 94 -10.39 -3.67 -8.35
C THR A 94 -9.00 -3.62 -8.98
N ILE A 95 -7.96 -4.01 -8.24
CA ILE A 95 -6.56 -3.99 -8.67
C ILE A 95 -6.20 -5.36 -9.26
N THR A 96 -5.39 -5.35 -10.33
CA THR A 96 -4.95 -6.59 -10.98
C THR A 96 -4.30 -7.58 -10.00
N SER A 97 -4.61 -8.87 -10.16
CA SER A 97 -4.02 -9.92 -9.33
C SER A 97 -2.51 -10.11 -9.54
N GLU A 98 -1.94 -9.55 -10.61
CA GLU A 98 -0.50 -9.61 -10.91
C GLU A 98 0.37 -8.97 -9.81
N VAL A 99 -0.19 -7.98 -9.08
CA VAL A 99 0.53 -7.33 -7.96
C VAL A 99 0.50 -8.14 -6.67
N ASN A 100 -0.21 -9.28 -6.61
CA ASN A 100 -0.31 -10.08 -5.40
C ASN A 100 0.93 -10.98 -5.23
N ILE A 101 2.05 -10.40 -4.86
CA ILE A 101 3.36 -11.06 -4.72
C ILE A 101 3.42 -11.82 -3.40
N LEU A 102 3.27 -11.13 -2.27
CA LEU A 102 3.29 -11.71 -0.93
C LEU A 102 1.89 -12.24 -0.54
N LYS A 103 1.42 -13.27 -1.26
CA LYS A 103 0.04 -13.80 -1.16
C LYS A 103 -0.40 -14.16 0.25
N ALA A 104 0.52 -14.67 1.07
CA ALA A 104 0.21 -15.10 2.45
C ALA A 104 -0.04 -13.92 3.42
N GLN A 105 0.39 -12.71 3.06
CA GLN A 105 0.32 -11.53 3.93
C GLN A 105 -0.64 -10.46 3.41
N ASN A 106 -0.90 -10.47 2.12
CA ASN A 106 -1.80 -9.52 1.51
C ASN A 106 -3.26 -9.87 1.80
N LYS A 107 -4.06 -8.83 2.00
CA LYS A 107 -5.52 -8.94 2.12
C LYS A 107 -6.17 -8.14 1.03
N ILE A 108 -7.05 -8.78 0.29
CA ILE A 108 -7.79 -8.20 -0.82
C ILE A 108 -9.24 -8.08 -0.40
N LEU A 109 -9.79 -6.87 -0.45
CA LEU A 109 -11.15 -6.58 -0.03
C LEU A 109 -11.91 -5.82 -1.11
N SER A 110 -13.23 -5.95 -1.12
CA SER A 110 -14.07 -5.14 -1.98
C SER A 110 -14.23 -3.73 -1.43
N LEU A 111 -14.32 -2.75 -2.32
CA LEU A 111 -14.67 -1.38 -1.94
C LEU A 111 -16.13 -1.27 -1.44
N ASN A 112 -16.93 -2.33 -1.61
CA ASN A 112 -18.27 -2.45 -1.06
C ASN A 112 -18.28 -3.06 0.36
N ASP A 113 -17.16 -3.61 0.81
CA ASP A 113 -17.03 -4.09 2.19
C ASP A 113 -17.07 -2.93 3.18
N SER A 114 -17.51 -3.20 4.41
CA SER A 114 -17.63 -2.18 5.43
C SER A 114 -16.26 -1.61 5.85
N PHE A 115 -16.26 -0.37 6.35
CA PHE A 115 -15.03 0.23 6.91
C PHE A 115 -14.50 -0.57 8.11
N ASP A 116 -15.36 -1.29 8.82
CA ASP A 116 -14.93 -2.13 9.94
C ASP A 116 -14.16 -3.37 9.43
N GLN A 117 -14.61 -4.05 8.37
CA GLN A 117 -13.86 -5.13 7.72
C GLN A 117 -12.49 -4.66 7.22
N TRP A 118 -12.42 -3.49 6.58
CA TRP A 118 -11.17 -2.90 6.15
C TRP A 118 -10.25 -2.57 7.34
N SER A 119 -10.79 -2.00 8.41
CA SER A 119 -9.99 -1.66 9.60
C SER A 119 -9.47 -2.89 10.34
N ASP A 120 -10.27 -3.95 10.44
CA ASP A 120 -9.86 -5.23 11.02
C ASP A 120 -8.75 -5.87 10.18
N ALA A 121 -8.87 -5.80 8.85
CA ALA A 121 -7.83 -6.27 7.94
C ALA A 121 -6.52 -5.51 8.14
N VAL A 122 -6.57 -4.19 8.25
CA VAL A 122 -5.40 -3.34 8.52
C VAL A 122 -4.80 -3.67 9.90
N ALA A 123 -5.61 -3.66 10.96
CA ALA A 123 -5.15 -3.88 12.32
C ALA A 123 -4.50 -5.25 12.54
N SER A 124 -4.92 -6.27 11.78
CA SER A 124 -4.38 -7.63 11.86
C SER A 124 -3.22 -7.90 10.88
N SER A 125 -2.75 -6.89 10.13
CA SER A 125 -1.71 -7.02 9.08
C SER A 125 -0.37 -6.38 9.48
N VAL A 126 0.02 -6.45 10.74
CA VAL A 126 1.22 -5.75 11.29
C VAL A 126 2.51 -6.58 11.27
N LYS A 127 2.54 -7.73 10.63
CA LYS A 127 3.73 -8.58 10.59
C LYS A 127 4.46 -8.42 9.25
N LYS A 128 5.67 -7.89 9.28
CA LYS A 128 6.56 -7.81 8.10
C LYS A 128 7.04 -9.18 7.65
N TYR A 129 7.32 -9.29 6.36
CA TYR A 129 7.97 -10.44 5.75
C TYR A 129 9.49 -10.21 5.73
N ASP A 130 10.25 -11.17 6.25
CA ASP A 130 11.68 -10.97 6.47
C ASP A 130 12.52 -10.98 5.19
N ASP A 131 12.13 -11.81 4.19
CA ASP A 131 12.84 -11.89 2.91
C ASP A 131 11.86 -12.08 1.74
N PRO A 132 11.41 -11.01 1.07
CA PRO A 132 10.49 -11.07 -0.07
C PRO A 132 11.17 -11.37 -1.41
N LEU A 133 12.49 -11.54 -1.45
CA LEU A 133 13.25 -11.58 -2.70
C LEU A 133 12.86 -12.75 -3.60
N GLN A 134 12.62 -13.92 -3.02
CA GLN A 134 12.24 -15.11 -3.79
C GLN A 134 10.87 -14.96 -4.45
N GLU A 135 9.90 -14.41 -3.75
CA GLU A 135 8.56 -14.14 -4.27
C GLU A 135 8.60 -13.09 -5.37
N LEU A 136 9.39 -12.03 -5.21
CA LEU A 136 9.60 -11.00 -6.23
C LEU A 136 10.23 -11.57 -7.50
N ARG A 137 11.24 -12.43 -7.38
CA ARG A 137 11.86 -13.12 -8.51
C ARG A 137 10.86 -14.02 -9.24
N THR A 138 10.12 -14.80 -8.50
CA THR A 138 9.11 -15.70 -9.04
C THR A 138 8.00 -14.92 -9.76
N ALA A 139 7.65 -13.76 -9.28
CA ALA A 139 6.64 -12.89 -9.86
C ALA A 139 7.15 -12.00 -11.02
N GLY A 140 8.46 -12.07 -11.35
CA GLY A 140 9.05 -11.32 -12.47
C GLY A 140 9.36 -9.84 -12.14
N PHE A 141 9.57 -9.50 -10.88
CA PHE A 141 9.89 -8.13 -10.44
C PHE A 141 11.35 -7.93 -10.02
N ASP A 142 12.23 -8.91 -10.24
CA ASP A 142 13.68 -8.74 -10.07
C ASP A 142 14.32 -8.29 -11.39
N ILE A 143 14.74 -7.02 -11.44
CA ILE A 143 15.31 -6.43 -12.65
C ILE A 143 16.56 -7.17 -13.16
N GLN A 144 17.37 -7.74 -12.27
CA GLN A 144 18.58 -8.47 -12.68
C GLN A 144 18.22 -9.76 -13.42
N VAL A 145 17.19 -10.46 -12.95
CA VAL A 145 16.68 -11.68 -13.60
C VAL A 145 16.00 -11.36 -14.93
N GLU A 146 15.11 -10.36 -14.93
CA GLU A 146 14.32 -10.02 -16.11
C GLU A 146 15.18 -9.38 -17.21
N ALA A 147 16.15 -8.52 -16.86
CA ALA A 147 17.09 -7.97 -17.84
C ALA A 147 17.94 -9.06 -18.52
N ALA A 148 18.39 -10.07 -17.77
CA ALA A 148 19.13 -11.19 -18.35
C ALA A 148 18.31 -11.99 -19.37
N LYS A 149 17.01 -12.24 -19.10
CA LYS A 149 16.08 -12.89 -20.04
C LYS A 149 15.90 -12.08 -21.33
N ILE A 150 15.79 -10.77 -21.21
CA ILE A 150 15.64 -9.86 -22.37
C ILE A 150 16.92 -9.90 -23.23
N VAL A 151 18.10 -9.81 -22.60
CA VAL A 151 19.39 -9.91 -23.31
C VAL A 151 19.50 -11.26 -24.04
N ASP A 152 19.19 -12.37 -23.36
CA ASP A 152 19.23 -13.70 -23.96
C ASP A 152 18.31 -13.81 -25.17
N TYR A 153 17.10 -13.28 -25.07
CA TYR A 153 16.14 -13.24 -26.18
C TYR A 153 16.69 -12.52 -27.41
N TYR A 154 17.36 -11.35 -27.25
CA TYR A 154 17.88 -10.58 -28.36
C TYR A 154 19.21 -11.08 -28.94
N VAL A 155 19.98 -11.84 -28.14
CA VAL A 155 21.29 -12.35 -28.58
C VAL A 155 21.14 -13.73 -29.22
N ASN A 156 20.18 -14.55 -28.80
CA ASN A 156 20.02 -15.95 -29.19
C ASN A 156 18.76 -16.23 -30.07
N SER A 157 18.02 -15.18 -30.46
CA SER A 157 16.95 -15.23 -31.46
C SER A 157 17.42 -14.66 -32.80
#